data_cd273e986f44eac355c4a83a82263dbd
#
_entry.id   cd273e986f44eac355c4a83a82263dbd
#
_cell.length_a   1.000
_cell.length_b   1.000
_cell.length_c   1.000
_cell.angle_alpha   90.00
_cell.angle_beta   90.00
_cell.angle_gamma   90.00
#
_symmetry.space_group_name_H-M   'P 1'
#
loop_
_entity.id
_entity.type
_entity.pdbx_description
1 polymer ?
#
loop_
_entity_poly.entity_id
_entity_poly.type
_entity_poly.pdbx_seq_one_letter_code
_entity_poly.pdbx_strand_id
1 'polypeptide(L)'
;MLRLRGANSTRHSAQHARDYSTTVHLPLLGSHQRENATAYAALKVSELDVSDEAIQKGFAQVKWRARFEIARREPPVIFDSAHNEDSFVKLRETLDTYFPDKKAYLIFGASEDKNIPGMFAAMKPKIKRLIVTRADHPRALEEGRIVELARQAEVPYEAVSPVQSALARALENSAKDGSIVLSAGSMFVTAEVMKAWTILAKVSNLRKDEA
;
A
#
# COMPACT_ATOMS: atom_id res chain seq x y z
N MET A 1 -5.07 17.19 7.78
CA MET A 1 -6.45 17.59 8.07
C MET A 1 -7.20 17.72 6.77
N LEU A 2 -8.30 17.03 6.60
CA LEU A 2 -9.09 16.99 5.35
C LEU A 2 -10.45 17.63 5.60
N ARG A 3 -10.83 18.61 4.77
CA ARG A 3 -12.16 19.22 4.78
C ARG A 3 -13.01 18.56 3.69
N LEU A 4 -14.05 17.87 4.10
CA LEU A 4 -15.02 17.23 3.21
C LEU A 4 -16.20 18.15 2.99
N ARG A 5 -16.62 18.32 1.74
CA ARG A 5 -17.81 19.07 1.35
C ARG A 5 -18.64 18.22 0.40
N GLY A 6 -19.94 18.26 0.53
CA GLY A 6 -20.88 17.63 -0.39
C GLY A 6 -22.12 18.51 -0.55
N ALA A 7 -22.68 18.55 -1.75
CA ALA A 7 -23.97 19.16 -2.02
C ALA A 7 -24.96 18.06 -2.43
N ASN A 8 -26.15 18.05 -1.86
CA ASN A 8 -27.21 17.13 -2.24
C ASN A 8 -28.07 17.78 -3.32
N SER A 9 -27.98 17.33 -4.58
CA SER A 9 -28.84 17.75 -5.68
C SER A 9 -29.74 16.61 -6.15
N THR A 10 -30.64 16.16 -5.31
CA THR A 10 -31.74 15.30 -5.77
C THR A 10 -32.86 16.16 -6.35
N ARG A 11 -33.24 15.91 -7.62
CA ARG A 11 -34.22 16.65 -8.41
C ARG A 11 -35.69 16.61 -7.90
N HIS A 12 -35.95 16.23 -6.68
CA HIS A 12 -37.30 16.03 -6.16
C HIS A 12 -37.67 16.82 -4.91
N SER A 13 -37.03 17.91 -4.62
CA SER A 13 -37.62 19.00 -3.79
C SER A 13 -36.59 20.14 -3.64
N ALA A 14 -36.89 21.27 -4.21
CA ALA A 14 -36.05 22.49 -4.17
C ALA A 14 -35.93 23.14 -2.77
N GLN A 15 -36.21 22.44 -1.69
CA GLN A 15 -36.36 23.06 -0.37
C GLN A 15 -35.26 22.72 0.66
N HIS A 16 -34.37 21.75 0.42
CA HIS A 16 -33.28 21.46 1.40
C HIS A 16 -32.01 20.95 0.72
N ALA A 17 -31.37 21.78 -0.10
CA ALA A 17 -29.97 21.59 -0.42
C ALA A 17 -29.17 21.93 0.84
N ARG A 18 -28.91 20.97 1.72
CA ARG A 18 -27.99 21.15 2.84
C ARG A 18 -26.57 20.97 2.35
N ASP A 19 -25.79 22.04 2.35
CA ASP A 19 -24.35 21.96 2.18
C ASP A 19 -23.75 21.30 3.44
N TYR A 20 -23.15 20.13 3.25
CA TYR A 20 -22.43 19.44 4.32
C TYR A 20 -20.96 19.80 4.27
N SER A 21 -20.41 20.21 5.39
CA SER A 21 -18.98 20.50 5.52
C SER A 21 -18.49 20.01 6.87
N THR A 22 -17.57 19.08 6.87
CA THR A 22 -16.87 18.66 8.08
C THR A 22 -15.38 18.52 7.84
N THR A 23 -14.61 18.62 8.91
CA THR A 23 -13.17 18.41 8.86
C THR A 23 -12.86 17.09 9.56
N VAL A 24 -12.17 16.19 8.87
CA VAL A 24 -11.79 14.89 9.42
C VAL A 24 -10.27 14.74 9.45
N HIS A 25 -9.80 13.99 10.44
CA HIS A 25 -8.43 13.48 10.46
C HIS A 25 -8.42 12.09 9.86
N LEU A 26 -7.64 11.89 8.79
CA LEU A 26 -7.48 10.61 8.12
C LEU A 26 -6.03 10.16 8.23
N PRO A 27 -5.72 9.11 9.00
CA PRO A 27 -4.34 8.64 9.20
C PRO A 27 -3.77 7.84 8.04
N LEU A 28 -4.59 7.50 7.02
CA LEU A 28 -4.15 6.78 5.83
C LEU A 28 -3.42 7.71 4.86
N LEU A 29 -2.27 7.26 4.35
CA LEU A 29 -1.42 8.03 3.44
C LEU A 29 -1.82 7.80 1.98
N GLY A 30 -1.64 8.85 1.15
CA GLY A 30 -1.93 8.85 -0.28
C GLY A 30 -3.11 9.75 -0.67
N SER A 31 -3.01 10.40 -1.84
CA SER A 31 -4.06 11.32 -2.35
C SER A 31 -5.40 10.62 -2.56
N HIS A 32 -5.37 9.38 -3.04
CA HIS A 32 -6.55 8.53 -3.26
C HIS A 32 -7.35 8.24 -1.98
N GLN A 33 -6.72 8.32 -0.80
CA GLN A 33 -7.45 8.16 0.46
C GLN A 33 -8.39 9.33 0.73
N ARG A 34 -8.13 10.50 0.15
CA ARG A 34 -9.07 11.64 0.19
C ARG A 34 -10.32 11.35 -0.64
N GLU A 35 -10.15 10.69 -1.81
CA GLU A 35 -11.27 10.25 -2.64
C GLU A 35 -12.09 9.19 -1.91
N ASN A 36 -11.44 8.22 -1.27
CA ASN A 36 -12.10 7.21 -0.44
C ASN A 36 -12.90 7.84 0.72
N ALA A 37 -12.43 8.96 1.26
CA ALA A 37 -13.15 9.69 2.31
C ALA A 37 -14.46 10.34 1.84
N THR A 38 -14.74 10.38 0.51
CA THR A 38 -16.04 10.82 -0.02
C THR A 38 -17.20 9.90 0.40
N ALA A 39 -16.92 8.71 0.93
CA ALA A 39 -17.90 7.89 1.65
C ALA A 39 -18.68 8.68 2.73
N TYR A 40 -18.07 9.75 3.29
CA TYR A 40 -18.74 10.71 4.14
C TYR A 40 -20.01 11.28 3.48
N ALA A 41 -19.94 11.69 2.21
CA ALA A 41 -21.09 12.23 1.51
C ALA A 41 -22.21 11.18 1.38
N ALA A 42 -21.86 9.91 1.13
CA ALA A 42 -22.85 8.82 1.06
C ALA A 42 -23.56 8.62 2.42
N LEU A 43 -22.84 8.70 3.53
CA LEU A 43 -23.43 8.63 4.87
C LEU A 43 -24.39 9.79 5.14
N LYS A 44 -24.06 11.00 4.68
CA LYS A 44 -24.90 12.20 4.89
C LYS A 44 -26.16 12.25 4.04
N VAL A 45 -26.19 11.57 2.90
CA VAL A 45 -27.40 11.46 2.05
C VAL A 45 -28.18 10.17 2.31
N SER A 46 -27.64 9.25 3.11
CA SER A 46 -28.35 8.05 3.53
C SER A 46 -29.40 8.39 4.60
N GLU A 47 -30.37 7.53 4.76
CA GLU A 47 -31.37 7.62 5.83
C GLU A 47 -30.82 7.26 7.22
N LEU A 48 -29.52 6.94 7.30
CA LEU A 48 -28.86 6.61 8.55
C LEU A 48 -28.60 7.88 9.37
N ASP A 49 -29.06 7.88 10.62
CA ASP A 49 -28.79 8.97 11.57
C ASP A 49 -27.38 8.81 12.16
N VAL A 50 -26.38 9.30 11.41
CA VAL A 50 -24.97 9.29 11.83
C VAL A 50 -24.49 10.70 12.08
N SER A 51 -24.13 10.99 13.33
CA SER A 51 -23.63 12.32 13.73
C SER A 51 -22.26 12.63 13.10
N ASP A 52 -21.96 13.91 12.90
CA ASP A 52 -20.64 14.37 12.43
C ASP A 52 -19.53 13.95 13.38
N GLU A 53 -19.78 13.95 14.68
CA GLU A 53 -18.83 13.51 15.69
C GLU A 53 -18.49 12.01 15.54
N ALA A 54 -19.49 11.16 15.33
CA ALA A 54 -19.28 9.74 15.08
C ALA A 54 -18.45 9.50 13.80
N ILE A 55 -18.70 10.26 12.73
CA ILE A 55 -17.95 10.21 11.48
C ILE A 55 -16.51 10.66 11.72
N GLN A 56 -16.28 11.80 12.37
CA GLN A 56 -14.94 12.31 12.67
C GLN A 56 -14.12 11.30 13.50
N LYS A 57 -14.73 10.72 14.52
CA LYS A 57 -14.11 9.69 15.37
C LYS A 57 -13.80 8.42 14.57
N GLY A 58 -14.73 7.97 13.72
CA GLY A 58 -14.54 6.81 12.85
C GLY A 58 -13.34 7.00 11.91
N PHE A 59 -13.26 8.14 11.23
CA PHE A 59 -12.11 8.44 10.34
C PHE A 59 -10.80 8.54 11.11
N ALA A 60 -10.78 9.18 12.28
CA ALA A 60 -9.57 9.34 13.07
C ALA A 60 -9.02 8.01 13.62
N GLN A 61 -9.88 7.03 13.84
CA GLN A 61 -9.53 5.74 14.40
C GLN A 61 -9.29 4.65 13.35
N VAL A 62 -9.45 4.95 12.05
CA VAL A 62 -9.27 3.95 11.00
C VAL A 62 -7.85 3.39 11.02
N LYS A 63 -7.75 2.06 11.09
CA LYS A 63 -6.52 1.28 11.00
C LYS A 63 -6.71 0.24 9.91
N TRP A 64 -6.04 0.42 8.80
CA TRP A 64 -6.12 -0.50 7.69
C TRP A 64 -4.72 -0.98 7.32
N ARG A 65 -4.43 -2.23 7.64
CA ARG A 65 -3.14 -2.84 7.40
C ARG A 65 -2.84 -2.90 5.90
N ALA A 66 -1.55 -2.80 5.56
CA ALA A 66 -1.08 -2.83 4.18
C ALA A 66 -1.73 -1.77 3.26
N ARG A 67 -2.00 -0.56 3.78
CA ARG A 67 -2.37 0.62 3.00
C ARG A 67 -1.31 1.69 3.19
N PHE A 68 -0.21 1.59 2.46
CA PHE A 68 1.01 2.36 2.62
C PHE A 68 1.46 2.38 4.10
N GLU A 69 1.46 1.19 4.70
CA GLU A 69 1.81 1.01 6.10
C GLU A 69 3.33 1.11 6.29
N ILE A 70 3.80 2.15 6.98
CA ILE A 70 5.22 2.33 7.31
C ILE A 70 5.52 1.56 8.59
N ALA A 71 6.08 0.36 8.44
CA ALA A 71 6.42 -0.52 9.56
C ALA A 71 7.75 -0.13 10.23
N ARG A 72 8.67 0.51 9.49
CA ARG A 72 9.92 1.07 9.98
C ARG A 72 10.26 2.32 9.17
N ARG A 73 10.81 3.35 9.84
CA ARG A 73 11.13 4.62 9.18
C ARG A 73 12.52 4.66 8.58
N GLU A 74 13.52 4.03 9.23
CA GLU A 74 14.91 4.12 8.79
C GLU A 74 15.64 2.78 8.93
N PRO A 75 16.17 2.19 7.86
CA PRO A 75 15.70 2.43 6.49
C PRO A 75 14.22 2.07 6.35
N PRO A 76 13.46 2.73 5.43
CA PRO A 76 12.01 2.56 5.38
C PRO A 76 11.60 1.13 5.01
N VAL A 77 10.61 0.59 5.74
CA VAL A 77 9.92 -0.67 5.40
C VAL A 77 8.44 -0.36 5.26
N ILE A 78 7.89 -0.62 4.08
CA ILE A 78 6.54 -0.25 3.70
C ILE A 78 5.79 -1.46 3.17
N PHE A 79 4.55 -1.65 3.64
CA PHE A 79 3.63 -2.66 3.14
C PHE A 79 2.46 -1.99 2.44
N ASP A 80 2.18 -2.43 1.21
CA ASP A 80 1.03 -1.98 0.45
C ASP A 80 0.35 -3.15 -0.26
N SER A 81 -0.97 -3.10 -0.36
CA SER A 81 -1.78 -4.13 -1.00
C SER A 81 -2.09 -3.82 -2.47
N ALA A 82 -1.39 -2.88 -3.10
CA ALA A 82 -1.49 -2.62 -4.53
C ALA A 82 -1.26 -3.91 -5.33
N HIS A 83 -2.16 -4.21 -6.27
CA HIS A 83 -2.15 -5.48 -7.01
C HIS A 83 -2.70 -5.36 -8.44
N ASN A 84 -2.85 -4.16 -8.96
CA ASN A 84 -3.20 -3.84 -10.35
C ASN A 84 -2.52 -2.54 -10.78
N GLU A 85 -2.59 -2.21 -12.07
CA GLU A 85 -1.93 -1.07 -12.66
C GLU A 85 -2.33 0.26 -11.99
N ASP A 86 -3.63 0.53 -11.82
CA ASP A 86 -4.12 1.78 -11.20
C ASP A 86 -3.60 1.93 -9.76
N SER A 87 -3.67 0.87 -8.96
CA SER A 87 -3.14 0.89 -7.59
C SER A 87 -1.62 1.09 -7.54
N PHE A 88 -0.88 0.64 -8.55
CA PHE A 88 0.56 0.90 -8.67
C PHE A 88 0.87 2.35 -9.04
N VAL A 89 0.02 3.00 -9.87
CA VAL A 89 0.10 4.45 -10.11
C VAL A 89 -0.08 5.21 -8.79
N LYS A 90 -1.11 4.90 -8.02
CA LYS A 90 -1.38 5.54 -6.71
C LYS A 90 -0.28 5.29 -5.69
N LEU A 91 0.28 4.08 -5.67
CA LEU A 91 1.42 3.73 -4.83
C LEU A 91 2.65 4.56 -5.20
N ARG A 92 2.96 4.69 -6.50
CA ARG A 92 4.07 5.51 -6.98
C ARG A 92 3.89 6.99 -6.60
N GLU A 93 2.71 7.58 -6.83
CA GLU A 93 2.40 8.96 -6.43
C GLU A 93 2.60 9.18 -4.93
N THR A 94 2.22 8.18 -4.12
CA THR A 94 2.42 8.23 -2.67
C THR A 94 3.91 8.18 -2.31
N LEU A 95 4.69 7.31 -2.97
CA LEU A 95 6.15 7.27 -2.78
C LEU A 95 6.82 8.57 -3.25
N ASP A 96 6.38 9.17 -4.36
CA ASP A 96 6.90 10.45 -4.83
C ASP A 96 6.65 11.57 -3.81
N THR A 97 5.52 11.53 -3.12
CA THR A 97 5.17 12.51 -2.10
C THR A 97 5.98 12.38 -0.81
N TYR A 98 6.15 11.16 -0.30
CA TYR A 98 6.75 10.93 1.04
C TYR A 98 8.22 10.52 0.99
N PHE A 99 8.69 10.01 -0.16
CA PHE A 99 10.04 9.52 -0.38
C PHE A 99 10.53 9.88 -1.80
N PRO A 100 10.59 11.19 -2.16
CA PRO A 100 10.88 11.64 -3.53
C PRO A 100 12.21 11.10 -4.05
N ASP A 101 13.26 11.10 -3.23
CA ASP A 101 14.62 10.76 -3.62
C ASP A 101 15.00 9.29 -3.40
N LYS A 102 14.06 8.47 -2.86
CA LYS A 102 14.35 7.07 -2.57
C LYS A 102 13.74 6.15 -3.62
N LYS A 103 14.51 5.11 -3.97
CA LYS A 103 14.04 3.94 -4.73
C LYS A 103 13.81 2.75 -3.79
N ALA A 104 13.11 1.73 -4.28
CA ALA A 104 12.70 0.59 -3.49
C ALA A 104 13.32 -0.73 -4.01
N TYR A 105 13.70 -1.59 -3.08
CA TYR A 105 13.71 -3.03 -3.26
C TYR A 105 12.27 -3.52 -3.12
N LEU A 106 11.64 -3.81 -4.26
CA LEU A 106 10.24 -4.20 -4.33
C LEU A 106 10.11 -5.71 -4.23
N ILE A 107 9.62 -6.22 -3.10
CA ILE A 107 9.23 -7.61 -2.93
C ILE A 107 7.91 -7.80 -3.68
N PHE A 108 7.95 -8.60 -4.75
CA PHE A 108 6.86 -8.69 -5.70
C PHE A 108 6.51 -10.13 -6.03
N GLY A 109 5.25 -10.42 -5.99
CA GLY A 109 4.60 -11.55 -6.63
C GLY A 109 3.22 -11.11 -7.08
N ALA A 110 2.60 -11.87 -7.97
CA ALA A 110 1.31 -11.53 -8.54
C ALA A 110 0.43 -12.77 -8.72
N SER A 111 -0.86 -12.55 -8.96
CA SER A 111 -1.76 -13.60 -9.44
C SER A 111 -1.79 -13.60 -10.97
N GLU A 112 -2.16 -14.74 -11.56
CA GLU A 112 -2.12 -15.00 -13.01
C GLU A 112 -2.98 -14.02 -13.83
N ASP A 113 -4.06 -13.50 -13.24
CA ASP A 113 -5.05 -12.62 -13.87
C ASP A 113 -4.63 -11.14 -13.95
N LYS A 114 -3.41 -10.78 -13.54
CA LYS A 114 -2.97 -9.38 -13.42
C LYS A 114 -2.17 -8.86 -14.62
N ASN A 115 -2.39 -7.57 -14.96
CA ASN A 115 -1.58 -6.84 -15.95
C ASN A 115 -0.23 -6.43 -15.34
N ILE A 116 0.71 -7.38 -15.24
CA ILE A 116 2.04 -7.14 -14.65
C ILE A 116 2.85 -6.12 -15.46
N PRO A 117 2.86 -6.13 -16.79
CA PRO A 117 3.56 -5.09 -17.57
C PRO A 117 3.10 -3.67 -17.22
N GLY A 118 1.79 -3.43 -17.07
CA GLY A 118 1.25 -2.14 -16.67
C GLY A 118 1.70 -1.74 -15.25
N MET A 119 1.72 -2.69 -14.30
CA MET A 119 2.24 -2.45 -12.95
C MET A 119 3.73 -2.07 -12.97
N PHE A 120 4.55 -2.75 -13.77
CA PHE A 120 5.96 -2.42 -13.93
C PHE A 120 6.17 -1.05 -14.56
N ALA A 121 5.44 -0.73 -15.63
CA ALA A 121 5.52 0.58 -16.28
C ALA A 121 5.21 1.72 -15.30
N ALA A 122 4.14 1.57 -14.50
CA ALA A 122 3.75 2.55 -13.50
C ALA A 122 4.84 2.77 -12.42
N MET A 123 5.53 1.70 -12.01
CA MET A 123 6.42 1.72 -10.85
C MET A 123 7.92 1.79 -11.20
N LYS A 124 8.32 1.57 -12.47
CA LYS A 124 9.73 1.51 -12.94
C LYS A 124 10.60 2.68 -12.40
N PRO A 125 10.15 3.95 -12.34
CA PRO A 125 10.96 5.04 -11.82
C PRO A 125 11.38 4.86 -10.35
N LYS A 126 10.58 4.16 -9.55
CA LYS A 126 10.81 3.93 -8.11
C LYS A 126 11.42 2.57 -7.80
N ILE A 127 11.52 1.67 -8.76
CA ILE A 127 12.17 0.36 -8.55
C ILE A 127 13.68 0.53 -8.62
N LYS A 128 14.39 0.14 -7.57
CA LYS A 128 15.82 -0.08 -7.58
C LYS A 128 16.15 -1.49 -8.05
N ARG A 129 15.46 -2.47 -7.49
CA ARG A 129 15.48 -3.88 -7.88
C ARG A 129 14.19 -4.55 -7.45
N LEU A 130 13.68 -5.42 -8.29
CA LEU A 130 12.58 -6.32 -8.01
C LEU A 130 13.12 -7.56 -7.30
N ILE A 131 12.56 -7.90 -6.14
CA ILE A 131 12.81 -9.18 -5.47
C ILE A 131 11.60 -10.04 -5.77
N VAL A 132 11.71 -10.88 -6.81
CA VAL A 132 10.62 -11.74 -7.26
C VAL A 132 10.47 -12.90 -6.30
N THR A 133 9.25 -13.14 -5.85
CA THR A 133 8.90 -14.26 -4.97
C THR A 133 7.48 -14.72 -5.23
N ARG A 134 7.09 -15.84 -4.63
CA ARG A 134 5.76 -16.43 -4.77
C ARG A 134 5.16 -16.71 -3.40
N ALA A 135 3.89 -16.32 -3.21
CA ALA A 135 3.13 -16.72 -2.04
C ALA A 135 2.73 -18.19 -2.12
N ASP A 136 2.55 -18.82 -0.99
CA ASP A 136 1.93 -20.16 -0.90
C ASP A 136 0.41 -20.05 -1.12
N HIS A 137 0.04 -19.86 -2.40
CA HIS A 137 -1.35 -19.66 -2.81
C HIS A 137 -1.60 -20.25 -4.20
N PRO A 138 -2.73 -20.98 -4.43
CA PRO A 138 -3.00 -21.66 -5.70
C PRO A 138 -3.02 -20.76 -6.94
N ARG A 139 -3.43 -19.50 -6.79
CA ARG A 139 -3.47 -18.51 -7.88
C ARG A 139 -2.18 -17.70 -8.04
N ALA A 140 -1.14 -18.04 -7.30
CA ALA A 140 0.12 -17.31 -7.40
C ALA A 140 0.83 -17.69 -8.71
N LEU A 141 1.15 -16.65 -9.51
CA LEU A 141 1.89 -16.80 -10.75
C LEU A 141 3.29 -17.35 -10.49
N GLU A 142 3.75 -18.22 -11.37
CA GLU A 142 5.10 -18.79 -11.34
C GLU A 142 6.17 -17.69 -11.45
N GLU A 143 7.20 -17.77 -10.62
CA GLU A 143 8.30 -16.79 -10.57
C GLU A 143 8.99 -16.61 -11.92
N GLY A 144 9.21 -17.70 -12.66
CA GLY A 144 9.82 -17.68 -13.99
C GLY A 144 9.07 -16.77 -14.95
N ARG A 145 7.74 -16.75 -14.87
CA ARG A 145 6.91 -15.87 -15.70
C ARG A 145 7.07 -14.40 -15.31
N ILE A 146 7.13 -14.10 -14.02
CA ILE A 146 7.38 -12.73 -13.53
C ILE A 146 8.77 -12.25 -13.96
N VAL A 147 9.79 -13.11 -13.86
CA VAL A 147 11.16 -12.83 -14.30
C VAL A 147 11.24 -12.51 -15.80
N GLU A 148 10.52 -13.27 -16.63
CA GLU A 148 10.44 -13.01 -18.06
C GLU A 148 9.85 -11.62 -18.35
N LEU A 149 8.73 -11.28 -17.70
CA LEU A 149 8.08 -9.96 -17.83
C LEU A 149 8.96 -8.83 -17.32
N ALA A 150 9.69 -9.04 -16.21
CA ALA A 150 10.62 -8.05 -15.68
C ALA A 150 11.79 -7.78 -16.67
N ARG A 151 12.30 -8.83 -17.33
CA ARG A 151 13.32 -8.72 -18.37
C ARG A 151 12.81 -7.93 -19.57
N GLN A 152 11.61 -8.23 -20.05
CA GLN A 152 10.97 -7.51 -21.16
C GLN A 152 10.74 -6.02 -20.83
N ALA A 153 10.40 -5.72 -19.59
CA ALA A 153 10.21 -4.36 -19.10
C ALA A 153 11.54 -3.65 -18.72
N GLU A 154 12.69 -4.32 -18.85
CA GLU A 154 14.01 -3.82 -18.43
C GLU A 154 14.03 -3.36 -16.96
N VAL A 155 13.38 -4.09 -16.09
CA VAL A 155 13.39 -3.85 -14.63
C VAL A 155 14.45 -4.75 -14.00
N PRO A 156 15.43 -4.21 -13.26
CA PRO A 156 16.41 -5.03 -12.54
C PRO A 156 15.72 -5.97 -11.56
N TYR A 157 16.06 -7.24 -11.56
CA TYR A 157 15.39 -8.25 -10.73
C TYR A 157 16.37 -9.24 -10.10
N GLU A 158 15.89 -9.94 -9.09
CA GLU A 158 16.47 -11.11 -8.44
C GLU A 158 15.31 -12.00 -7.99
N ALA A 159 15.35 -13.30 -8.28
CA ALA A 159 14.35 -14.26 -7.79
C ALA A 159 14.83 -14.84 -6.45
N VAL A 160 14.01 -14.72 -5.43
CA VAL A 160 14.33 -15.18 -4.07
C VAL A 160 13.10 -15.76 -3.40
N SER A 161 13.10 -17.04 -3.11
CA SER A 161 12.05 -17.76 -2.39
C SER A 161 12.61 -18.55 -1.23
N PRO A 162 11.80 -18.80 -0.22
CA PRO A 162 10.43 -18.34 0.00
C PRO A 162 10.34 -16.85 0.37
N VAL A 163 9.12 -16.33 0.60
CA VAL A 163 8.84 -14.92 0.93
C VAL A 163 9.67 -14.39 2.10
N GLN A 164 9.96 -15.23 3.10
CA GLN A 164 10.80 -14.88 4.23
C GLN A 164 12.24 -14.55 3.80
N SER A 165 12.78 -15.32 2.86
CA SER A 165 14.11 -15.09 2.28
C SER A 165 14.13 -13.84 1.41
N ALA A 166 13.05 -13.59 0.66
CA ALA A 166 12.88 -12.35 -0.11
C ALA A 166 12.89 -11.11 0.79
N LEU A 167 12.19 -11.16 1.92
CA LEU A 167 12.22 -10.08 2.92
C LEU A 167 13.63 -9.90 3.50
N ALA A 168 14.30 -10.96 3.91
CA ALA A 168 15.65 -10.90 4.46
C ALA A 168 16.64 -10.27 3.45
N ARG A 169 16.58 -10.68 2.17
CA ARG A 169 17.39 -10.12 1.08
C ARG A 169 17.11 -8.63 0.85
N ALA A 170 15.85 -8.22 0.83
CA ALA A 170 15.48 -6.82 0.69
C ALA A 170 15.99 -5.96 1.85
N LEU A 171 15.89 -6.47 3.08
CA LEU A 171 16.39 -5.80 4.29
C LEU A 171 17.92 -5.67 4.28
N GLU A 172 18.64 -6.73 3.91
CA GLU A 172 20.10 -6.72 3.78
C GLU A 172 20.57 -5.66 2.78
N ASN A 173 19.93 -5.62 1.60
CA ASN A 173 20.26 -4.65 0.57
C ASN A 173 19.93 -3.22 1.00
N SER A 174 18.79 -3.00 1.62
CA SER A 174 18.34 -1.70 2.13
C SER A 174 19.24 -1.17 3.24
N ALA A 175 19.79 -2.05 4.09
CA ALA A 175 20.73 -1.66 5.14
C ALA A 175 22.04 -1.08 4.59
N LYS A 176 22.46 -1.45 3.38
CA LYS A 176 23.70 -0.99 2.74
C LYS A 176 23.56 0.42 2.12
N ASP A 177 22.36 0.80 1.69
CA ASP A 177 22.17 2.01 0.87
C ASP A 177 20.96 2.90 1.26
N GLY A 178 20.24 2.55 2.31
CA GLY A 178 19.11 3.33 2.81
C GLY A 178 17.89 3.35 1.89
N SER A 179 17.82 2.47 0.87
CA SER A 179 16.67 2.34 -0.02
C SER A 179 15.45 1.79 0.72
N ILE A 180 14.26 1.98 0.15
CA ILE A 180 13.02 1.46 0.73
C ILE A 180 12.95 -0.06 0.54
N VAL A 181 12.49 -0.79 1.55
CA VAL A 181 11.93 -2.13 1.40
C VAL A 181 10.43 -1.98 1.22
N LEU A 182 9.92 -2.36 0.07
CA LEU A 182 8.50 -2.25 -0.28
C LEU A 182 7.94 -3.63 -0.61
N SER A 183 6.80 -3.98 -0.03
CA SER A 183 6.03 -5.15 -0.46
C SER A 183 4.75 -4.71 -1.16
N ALA A 184 4.56 -5.15 -2.42
CA ALA A 184 3.35 -4.92 -3.21
C ALA A 184 3.27 -5.94 -4.37
N GLY A 185 2.14 -5.94 -5.11
CA GLY A 185 1.89 -6.80 -6.26
C GLY A 185 0.85 -7.89 -5.98
N SER A 186 0.80 -8.37 -4.74
CA SER A 186 -0.19 -9.34 -4.29
C SER A 186 -0.49 -9.14 -2.82
N MET A 187 -1.77 -9.18 -2.47
CA MET A 187 -2.18 -9.18 -1.06
C MET A 187 -1.64 -10.40 -0.31
N PHE A 188 -1.53 -11.56 -0.99
CA PHE A 188 -1.01 -12.79 -0.38
C PHE A 188 0.48 -12.67 -0.06
N VAL A 189 1.30 -12.19 -1.02
CA VAL A 189 2.73 -11.94 -0.78
C VAL A 189 2.91 -10.92 0.34
N THR A 190 2.16 -9.81 0.31
CA THR A 190 2.26 -8.78 1.34
C THR A 190 1.87 -9.30 2.73
N ALA A 191 0.83 -10.14 2.83
CA ALA A 191 0.44 -10.77 4.09
C ALA A 191 1.55 -11.69 4.65
N GLU A 192 2.19 -12.48 3.80
CA GLU A 192 3.32 -13.33 4.22
C GLU A 192 4.54 -12.50 4.62
N VAL A 193 4.87 -11.43 3.88
CA VAL A 193 5.94 -10.48 4.26
C VAL A 193 5.65 -9.87 5.62
N MET A 194 4.42 -9.43 5.89
CA MET A 194 4.04 -8.86 7.18
C MET A 194 4.14 -9.88 8.33
N LYS A 195 3.77 -11.13 8.08
CA LYS A 195 3.95 -12.24 9.04
C LYS A 195 5.43 -12.46 9.34
N ALA A 196 6.27 -12.55 8.31
CA ALA A 196 7.72 -12.70 8.45
C ALA A 196 8.35 -11.51 9.18
N TRP A 197 7.95 -10.29 8.85
CA TRP A 197 8.39 -9.08 9.53
C TRP A 197 8.06 -9.09 11.04
N THR A 198 6.85 -9.52 11.40
CA THR A 198 6.44 -9.61 12.80
C THR A 198 7.31 -10.59 13.60
N ILE A 199 7.68 -11.71 12.99
CA ILE A 199 8.58 -12.70 13.60
C ILE A 199 9.98 -12.11 13.80
N LEU A 200 10.54 -11.47 12.76
CA LEU A 200 11.86 -10.83 12.83
C LEU A 200 11.92 -9.73 13.89
N ALA A 201 10.87 -8.90 13.99
CA ALA A 201 10.79 -7.82 14.98
C ALA A 201 10.78 -8.38 16.41
N LYS A 202 10.06 -9.46 16.67
CA LYS A 202 10.04 -10.14 17.98
C LYS A 202 11.42 -10.68 18.35
N VAL A 203 12.10 -11.36 17.43
CA VAL A 203 13.45 -11.90 17.65
C VAL A 203 14.47 -10.78 17.93
N SER A 204 14.36 -9.65 17.22
CA SER A 204 15.23 -8.50 17.42
C SER A 204 15.03 -7.82 18.78
N ASN A 205 13.80 -7.78 19.29
CA ASN A 205 13.50 -7.23 20.61
C ASN A 205 13.99 -8.17 21.73
N LEU A 206 13.80 -9.48 21.60
CA LEU A 206 14.34 -10.46 22.55
C LEU A 206 15.86 -10.35 22.70
N ARG A 207 16.59 -10.13 21.60
CA ARG A 207 18.07 -9.94 21.65
C ARG A 207 18.51 -8.63 22.28
N LYS A 208 17.66 -7.62 22.35
CA LYS A 208 17.96 -6.35 23.04
C LYS A 208 17.72 -6.42 24.54
N ASP A 209 16.80 -7.29 24.97
CA ASP A 209 16.52 -7.51 26.38
C ASP A 209 17.53 -8.44 27.07
N GLU A 210 18.36 -9.16 26.28
CA GLU A 210 19.42 -10.04 26.76
C GLU A 210 20.83 -9.39 26.76
N ALA A 211 20.98 -8.16 26.28
CA ALA A 211 22.24 -7.41 26.17
C ALA A 211 22.28 -6.21 27.12
#